data_c28e3ee28811b4740cbdc6430e3f7242
#
_entry.id   c28e3ee28811b4740cbdc6430e3f7242
#
_cell.length_a   1.000
_cell.length_b   1.000
_cell.length_c   1.000
_cell.angle_alpha   90.00
_cell.angle_beta   90.00
_cell.angle_gamma   90.00
#
_symmetry.space_group_name_H-M   'P 1'
#
loop_
_entity.id
_entity.type
_entity.pdbx_description
1 polymer ?
#
loop_
_entity_poly.entity_id
_entity_poly.type
_entity_poly.pdbx_seq_one_letter_code
_entity_poly.pdbx_strand_id
1 'polypeptide(L)'
;MAIIHRATITPTMGELLDAWLDSQPWCPDGAVEMLGSYRFDDPAGQVGVEGLVARRSGRLLHVPLTYRDAPLEGGESFLISTMQHSALGERWVYDATGDPVGVRCFVRALRGEQEQAGMELWDGDTLVGRREPTARVYAEPSSPGIAPSAGVAVVAADGIELRLTRVIGTQLNGERQLVAEWADGRGVVAALA
;
A
#
# COMPACT_ATOMS: atom_id res chain seq x y z
N MET A 1 15.89 0.42 0.41
CA MET A 1 15.80 1.49 1.44
C MET A 1 14.94 2.60 0.88
N ALA A 2 13.77 2.83 1.46
CA ALA A 2 12.86 3.87 0.99
C ALA A 2 13.33 5.26 1.45
N ILE A 3 13.42 6.21 0.51
CA ILE A 3 13.78 7.59 0.79
C ILE A 3 12.50 8.36 1.14
N ILE A 4 12.50 9.02 2.30
CA ILE A 4 11.45 9.93 2.75
C ILE A 4 12.05 11.34 2.79
N HIS A 5 11.52 12.24 2.01
CA HIS A 5 11.94 13.64 2.05
C HIS A 5 11.15 14.41 3.10
N ARG A 6 11.84 15.33 3.81
CA ARG A 6 11.18 16.35 4.60
C ARG A 6 10.54 17.36 3.65
N ALA A 7 9.27 17.15 3.35
CA ALA A 7 8.56 17.87 2.31
C ALA A 7 7.11 18.14 2.69
N THR A 8 6.51 19.15 2.05
CA THR A 8 5.05 19.33 2.04
C THR A 8 4.48 18.67 0.80
N ILE A 9 3.29 18.09 0.95
CA ILE A 9 2.53 17.47 -0.13
C ILE A 9 1.15 18.11 -0.22
N THR A 10 0.67 18.35 -1.44
CA THR A 10 -0.64 18.95 -1.72
C THR A 10 -1.32 18.22 -2.88
N PRO A 11 -2.52 17.67 -2.73
CA PRO A 11 -3.26 17.55 -1.45
C PRO A 11 -2.48 16.74 -0.42
N THR A 12 -2.83 16.89 0.84
CA THR A 12 -2.30 16.05 1.92
C THR A 12 -2.74 14.59 1.72
N MET A 13 -2.03 13.65 2.31
CA MET A 13 -2.39 12.23 2.21
C MET A 13 -3.82 11.96 2.75
N GLY A 14 -4.20 12.64 3.82
CA GLY A 14 -5.56 12.52 4.37
C GLY A 14 -6.63 13.00 3.39
N GLU A 15 -6.47 14.19 2.80
CA GLU A 15 -7.41 14.73 1.80
C GLU A 15 -7.51 13.83 0.56
N LEU A 16 -6.38 13.32 0.08
CA LEU A 16 -6.34 12.41 -1.06
C LEU A 16 -7.10 11.12 -0.76
N LEU A 17 -6.84 10.52 0.40
CA LEU A 17 -7.49 9.27 0.80
C LEU A 17 -8.98 9.47 1.06
N ASP A 18 -9.39 10.53 1.75
CA ASP A 18 -10.80 10.82 2.00
C ASP A 18 -11.57 10.92 0.69
N ALA A 19 -11.07 11.71 -0.27
CA ALA A 19 -11.71 11.90 -1.57
C ALA A 19 -11.82 10.60 -2.38
N TRP A 20 -10.76 9.78 -2.39
CA TRP A 20 -10.77 8.53 -3.12
C TRP A 20 -11.64 7.47 -2.45
N LEU A 21 -11.56 7.33 -1.14
CA LEU A 21 -12.32 6.34 -0.38
C LEU A 21 -13.83 6.61 -0.40
N ASP A 22 -14.24 7.88 -0.52
CA ASP A 22 -15.66 8.25 -0.70
C ASP A 22 -16.27 7.63 -1.97
N SER A 23 -15.47 7.40 -3.00
CA SER A 23 -15.90 6.75 -4.25
C SER A 23 -15.90 5.23 -4.20
N GLN A 24 -15.40 4.61 -3.13
CA GLN A 24 -15.21 3.16 -3.08
C GLN A 24 -16.41 2.44 -2.46
N PRO A 25 -17.08 1.52 -3.19
CA PRO A 25 -18.31 0.85 -2.71
C PRO A 25 -18.07 -0.07 -1.50
N TRP A 26 -16.82 -0.44 -1.22
CA TRP A 26 -16.44 -1.28 -0.08
C TRP A 26 -16.09 -0.46 1.17
N CYS A 27 -15.95 0.86 1.05
CA CYS A 27 -15.53 1.75 2.12
C CYS A 27 -16.74 2.45 2.75
N PRO A 28 -16.84 2.54 4.09
CA PRO A 28 -17.87 3.33 4.74
C PRO A 28 -17.53 4.83 4.64
N ASP A 29 -18.54 5.68 4.78
CA ASP A 29 -18.35 7.14 4.89
C ASP A 29 -17.64 7.52 6.21
N GLY A 30 -17.03 8.70 6.25
CA GLY A 30 -16.41 9.27 7.45
C GLY A 30 -14.98 9.72 7.23
N ALA A 31 -14.33 10.23 8.26
CA ALA A 31 -12.92 10.64 8.21
C ALA A 31 -11.98 9.45 8.32
N VAL A 32 -10.84 9.50 7.63
CA VAL A 32 -9.79 8.50 7.69
C VAL A 32 -8.86 8.75 8.87
N GLU A 33 -8.64 7.74 9.70
CA GLU A 33 -7.63 7.71 10.74
C GLU A 33 -6.48 6.80 10.30
N MET A 34 -5.27 7.35 10.16
CA MET A 34 -4.07 6.58 9.81
C MET A 34 -3.55 5.84 11.02
N LEU A 35 -3.43 4.51 10.93
CA LEU A 35 -2.93 3.64 12.00
C LEU A 35 -1.49 3.22 11.80
N GLY A 36 -1.05 3.09 10.57
CA GLY A 36 0.31 2.72 10.25
C GLY A 36 0.59 2.63 8.77
N SER A 37 1.87 2.56 8.43
CA SER A 37 2.32 2.33 7.06
C SER A 37 3.61 1.53 7.02
N TYR A 38 3.80 0.85 5.90
CA TYR A 38 5.01 0.13 5.55
C TYR A 38 5.33 0.37 4.07
N ARG A 39 6.57 0.15 3.67
CA ARG A 39 7.01 0.36 2.29
C ARG A 39 7.74 -0.84 1.73
N PHE A 40 7.71 -0.98 0.41
CA PHE A 40 8.58 -1.87 -0.34
C PHE A 40 9.50 -1.05 -1.25
N ASP A 41 10.71 -1.55 -1.45
CA ASP A 41 11.61 -0.98 -2.45
C ASP A 41 11.25 -1.53 -3.84
N ASP A 42 11.07 -0.63 -4.81
CA ASP A 42 11.12 -1.00 -6.22
C ASP A 42 12.58 -1.29 -6.59
N PRO A 43 12.94 -2.49 -7.11
CA PRO A 43 14.30 -2.79 -7.52
C PRO A 43 14.89 -1.83 -8.57
N ALA A 44 14.03 -1.24 -9.40
CA ALA A 44 14.44 -0.22 -10.36
C ALA A 44 14.58 1.17 -9.73
N GLY A 45 14.09 1.37 -8.49
CA GLY A 45 14.18 2.62 -7.76
C GLY A 45 13.34 3.77 -8.31
N GLN A 46 12.35 3.46 -9.16
CA GLN A 46 11.54 4.47 -9.86
C GLN A 46 10.17 4.70 -9.22
N VAL A 47 9.64 3.69 -8.55
CA VAL A 47 8.27 3.69 -8.03
C VAL A 47 8.30 3.52 -6.51
N GLY A 48 7.70 4.48 -5.80
CA GLY A 48 7.42 4.29 -4.38
C GLY A 48 6.25 3.33 -4.19
N VAL A 49 6.40 2.34 -3.32
CA VAL A 49 5.31 1.39 -2.99
C VAL A 49 5.04 1.46 -1.49
N GLU A 50 3.81 1.76 -1.10
CA GLU A 50 3.41 1.92 0.29
C GLU A 50 2.11 1.18 0.58
N GLY A 51 2.06 0.46 1.68
CA GLY A 51 0.82 -0.09 2.22
C GLY A 51 0.40 0.73 3.44
N LEU A 52 -0.80 1.31 3.39
CA LEU A 52 -1.39 2.07 4.48
C LEU A 52 -2.38 1.21 5.24
N VAL A 53 -2.32 1.26 6.57
CA VAL A 53 -3.35 0.74 7.46
C VAL A 53 -4.12 1.91 8.03
N ALA A 54 -5.42 1.91 7.83
CA ALA A 54 -6.28 3.01 8.25
C ALA A 54 -7.55 2.48 8.93
N ARG A 55 -8.24 3.36 9.65
CA ARG A 55 -9.57 3.13 10.19
C ARG A 55 -10.52 4.17 9.64
N ARG A 56 -11.73 3.74 9.26
CA ARG A 56 -12.81 4.64 8.84
C ARG A 56 -14.13 4.08 9.34
N SER A 57 -14.85 4.86 10.14
CA SER A 57 -16.13 4.44 10.76
C SER A 57 -16.08 3.03 11.39
N GLY A 58 -14.99 2.75 12.13
CA GLY A 58 -14.80 1.47 12.82
C GLY A 58 -14.30 0.33 11.94
N ARG A 59 -14.25 0.47 10.61
CA ARG A 59 -13.64 -0.54 9.72
C ARG A 59 -12.14 -0.31 9.58
N LEU A 60 -11.39 -1.40 9.65
CA LEU A 60 -9.96 -1.42 9.35
C LEU A 60 -9.76 -1.61 7.85
N LEU A 61 -8.96 -0.76 7.25
CA LEU A 61 -8.73 -0.71 5.82
C LEU A 61 -7.25 -0.92 5.52
N HIS A 62 -6.97 -1.57 4.40
CA HIS A 62 -5.65 -1.61 3.80
C HIS A 62 -5.70 -0.92 2.44
N VAL A 63 -4.86 0.10 2.27
CA VAL A 63 -4.78 0.92 1.07
C VAL A 63 -3.36 0.84 0.51
N PRO A 64 -3.11 -0.06 -0.44
CA PRO A 64 -1.82 -0.15 -1.12
C PRO A 64 -1.73 0.92 -2.21
N LEU A 65 -0.65 1.70 -2.19
CA LEU A 65 -0.40 2.81 -3.10
C LEU A 65 0.91 2.65 -3.85
N THR A 66 0.96 3.22 -5.05
CA THR A 66 2.22 3.50 -5.74
C THR A 66 2.32 5.00 -6.08
N TYR A 67 3.57 5.48 -6.08
CA TYR A 67 3.92 6.87 -6.36
C TYR A 67 4.88 6.91 -7.54
N ARG A 68 4.51 7.62 -8.60
CA ARG A 68 5.29 7.72 -9.84
C ARG A 68 5.64 9.16 -10.15
N ASP A 69 6.71 9.35 -10.91
CA ASP A 69 7.15 10.65 -11.44
C ASP A 69 6.55 10.99 -12.80
N ALA A 70 5.82 10.02 -13.40
CA ALA A 70 5.10 10.17 -14.66
C ALA A 70 3.82 9.32 -14.66
N PRO A 71 2.85 9.63 -15.54
CA PRO A 71 1.65 8.81 -15.71
C PRO A 71 1.99 7.37 -16.07
N LEU A 72 1.23 6.43 -15.50
CA LEU A 72 1.29 5.01 -15.84
C LEU A 72 0.44 4.78 -17.10
N GLU A 73 1.07 4.35 -18.17
CA GLU A 73 0.36 3.99 -19.40
C GLU A 73 -0.62 2.83 -19.14
N GLY A 74 -1.89 3.02 -19.53
CA GLY A 74 -2.97 2.07 -19.27
C GLY A 74 -3.42 1.97 -17.82
N GLY A 75 -2.91 2.84 -16.93
CA GLY A 75 -3.24 2.87 -15.51
C GLY A 75 -4.32 3.88 -15.11
N GLU A 76 -4.98 4.52 -16.07
CA GLU A 76 -5.91 5.64 -15.82
C GLU A 76 -7.05 5.28 -14.86
N SER A 77 -7.58 4.06 -14.94
CA SER A 77 -8.65 3.57 -14.07
C SER A 77 -8.21 3.32 -12.63
N PHE A 78 -6.92 3.29 -12.36
CA PHE A 78 -6.32 3.10 -11.04
C PHE A 78 -5.71 4.37 -10.47
N LEU A 79 -5.74 5.46 -11.24
CA LEU A 79 -5.26 6.76 -10.75
C LEU A 79 -6.18 7.25 -9.63
N ILE A 80 -5.59 7.46 -8.46
CA ILE A 80 -6.27 8.01 -7.29
C ILE A 80 -6.24 9.53 -7.36
N SER A 81 -5.06 10.11 -7.57
CA SER A 81 -4.84 11.56 -7.64
C SER A 81 -3.46 11.88 -8.18
N THR A 82 -3.24 13.14 -8.52
CA THR A 82 -1.90 13.71 -8.56
C THR A 82 -1.65 14.51 -7.29
N MET A 83 -0.39 14.67 -6.90
CA MET A 83 0.01 15.51 -5.78
C MET A 83 1.30 16.27 -6.10
N GLN A 84 1.41 17.48 -5.57
CA GLN A 84 2.65 18.25 -5.59
C GLN A 84 3.48 17.92 -4.35
N HIS A 85 4.70 17.46 -4.58
CA HIS A 85 5.66 17.14 -3.54
C HIS A 85 6.79 18.19 -3.58
N SER A 86 6.98 18.97 -2.52
CA SER A 86 7.88 20.13 -2.54
C SER A 86 9.35 19.78 -2.88
N ALA A 87 9.79 18.53 -2.65
CA ALA A 87 11.14 18.09 -2.99
C ALA A 87 11.22 17.29 -4.31
N LEU A 88 10.14 16.62 -4.72
CA LEU A 88 10.16 15.69 -5.86
C LEU A 88 9.30 16.14 -7.04
N GLY A 89 8.61 17.29 -6.95
CA GLY A 89 7.70 17.77 -7.97
C GLY A 89 6.37 17.01 -8.01
N GLU A 90 5.73 17.00 -9.17
CA GLU A 90 4.46 16.31 -9.35
C GLU A 90 4.61 14.81 -9.24
N ARG A 91 3.65 14.17 -8.56
CA ARG A 91 3.58 12.72 -8.39
C ARG A 91 2.20 12.21 -8.74
N TRP A 92 2.15 11.09 -9.44
CA TRP A 92 0.94 10.35 -9.74
C TRP A 92 0.78 9.24 -8.70
N VAL A 93 -0.36 9.25 -8.00
CA VAL A 93 -0.68 8.27 -6.96
C VAL A 93 -1.70 7.29 -7.51
N TYR A 94 -1.33 6.02 -7.53
CA TYR A 94 -2.19 4.95 -8.02
C TYR A 94 -2.56 3.97 -6.90
N ASP A 95 -3.70 3.35 -7.06
CA ASP A 95 -4.00 2.08 -6.41
C ASP A 95 -2.98 1.02 -6.91
N ALA A 96 -2.20 0.48 -5.98
CA ALA A 96 -1.13 -0.46 -6.32
C ALA A 96 -1.62 -1.74 -6.99
N THR A 97 -2.92 -2.03 -6.95
CA THR A 97 -3.51 -3.18 -7.64
C THR A 97 -3.50 -3.04 -9.16
N GLY A 98 -3.47 -1.81 -9.65
CA GLY A 98 -3.36 -1.50 -11.08
C GLY A 98 -1.94 -1.21 -11.55
N ASP A 99 -0.97 -1.19 -10.64
CA ASP A 99 0.42 -0.90 -10.96
C ASP A 99 1.27 -2.18 -10.95
N PRO A 100 1.83 -2.60 -12.10
CA PRO A 100 2.64 -3.82 -12.17
C PRO A 100 3.84 -3.84 -11.22
N VAL A 101 4.41 -2.67 -10.86
CA VAL A 101 5.51 -2.58 -9.89
C VAL A 101 5.00 -2.89 -8.49
N GLY A 102 3.86 -2.28 -8.09
CA GLY A 102 3.21 -2.56 -6.83
C GLY A 102 2.85 -4.04 -6.68
N VAL A 103 2.17 -4.60 -7.68
CA VAL A 103 1.81 -6.03 -7.72
C VAL A 103 3.04 -6.92 -7.53
N ARG A 104 4.12 -6.68 -8.28
CA ARG A 104 5.36 -7.47 -8.14
C ARG A 104 6.00 -7.35 -6.77
N CYS A 105 5.94 -6.19 -6.10
CA CYS A 105 6.45 -6.03 -4.75
C CYS A 105 5.68 -6.91 -3.75
N PHE A 106 4.35 -6.92 -3.82
CA PHE A 106 3.52 -7.79 -2.97
C PHE A 106 3.78 -9.27 -3.23
N VAL A 107 3.91 -9.69 -4.50
CA VAL A 107 4.22 -11.08 -4.86
C VAL A 107 5.58 -11.50 -4.30
N ARG A 108 6.63 -10.67 -4.47
CA ARG A 108 7.96 -10.97 -3.91
C ARG A 108 7.93 -11.06 -2.39
N ALA A 109 7.23 -10.15 -1.72
CA ALA A 109 7.10 -10.17 -0.27
C ALA A 109 6.40 -11.46 0.22
N LEU A 110 5.32 -11.87 -0.44
CA LEU A 110 4.61 -13.12 -0.14
C LEU A 110 5.47 -14.36 -0.35
N ARG A 111 6.38 -14.34 -1.34
CA ARG A 111 7.34 -15.43 -1.59
C ARG A 111 8.52 -15.42 -0.63
N GLY A 112 8.69 -14.38 0.18
CA GLY A 112 9.87 -14.19 1.04
C GLY A 112 11.12 -13.73 0.28
N GLU A 113 10.93 -13.22 -0.93
CA GLU A 113 12.01 -12.71 -1.81
C GLU A 113 12.28 -11.21 -1.57
N GLN A 114 11.44 -10.56 -0.79
CA GLN A 114 11.54 -9.14 -0.47
C GLN A 114 11.01 -8.87 0.94
N GLU A 115 11.79 -8.16 1.73
CA GLU A 115 11.36 -7.61 3.00
C GLU A 115 10.82 -6.19 2.83
N GLN A 116 10.12 -5.68 3.85
CA GLN A 116 9.75 -4.27 3.86
C GLN A 116 10.99 -3.37 3.89
N ALA A 117 10.89 -2.20 3.29
CA ALA A 117 11.97 -1.24 3.24
C ALA A 117 12.17 -0.56 4.60
N GLY A 118 13.43 -0.40 5.01
CA GLY A 118 13.77 0.62 6.01
C GLY A 118 13.59 2.02 5.42
N MET A 119 13.31 3.01 6.25
CA MET A 119 13.05 4.38 5.81
C MET A 119 14.18 5.31 6.22
N GLU A 120 14.73 6.05 5.27
CA GLU A 120 15.69 7.14 5.50
C GLU A 120 15.03 8.49 5.31
N LEU A 121 15.21 9.37 6.28
CA LEU A 121 14.69 10.74 6.23
C LEU A 121 15.76 11.68 5.66
N TRP A 122 15.42 12.36 4.59
CA TRP A 122 16.30 13.29 3.88
C TRP A 122 15.75 14.72 3.91
N ASP A 123 16.64 15.68 4.05
CA ASP A 123 16.36 17.11 3.92
C ASP A 123 17.26 17.66 2.80
N GLY A 124 16.67 17.91 1.63
CA GLY A 124 17.44 18.06 0.39
C GLY A 124 18.32 16.83 0.13
N ASP A 125 19.62 17.05 -0.02
CA ASP A 125 20.63 16.01 -0.26
C ASP A 125 21.27 15.48 1.04
N THR A 126 20.74 15.84 2.20
CA THR A 126 21.29 15.45 3.49
C THR A 126 20.45 14.39 4.17
N LEU A 127 21.06 13.25 4.51
CA LEU A 127 20.45 12.24 5.37
C LEU A 127 20.38 12.80 6.80
N VAL A 128 19.16 13.06 7.29
CA VAL A 128 18.91 13.61 8.62
C VAL A 128 18.53 12.56 9.67
N GLY A 129 18.24 11.35 9.24
CA GLY A 129 17.92 10.25 10.16
C GLY A 129 17.30 9.03 9.51
N ARG A 130 16.90 8.10 10.35
CA ARG A 130 16.09 6.94 9.96
C ARG A 130 14.77 6.98 10.70
N ARG A 131 13.73 6.52 10.04
CA ARG A 131 12.39 6.41 10.63
C ARG A 131 11.98 4.95 10.65
N GLU A 132 11.53 4.48 11.79
CA GLU A 132 10.90 3.15 11.87
C GLU A 132 9.54 3.20 11.18
N PRO A 133 9.17 2.17 10.40
CA PRO A 133 7.83 2.04 9.86
C PRO A 133 6.82 1.94 11.01
N THR A 134 5.64 2.53 10.81
CA THR A 134 4.56 2.50 11.80
C THR A 134 3.69 1.24 11.70
N ALA A 135 3.88 0.46 10.63
CA ALA A 135 3.42 -0.91 10.54
C ALA A 135 4.57 -1.81 10.06
N ARG A 136 4.61 -3.04 10.56
CA ARG A 136 5.51 -4.09 10.08
C ARG A 136 4.73 -5.06 9.23
N VAL A 137 5.36 -5.58 8.15
CA VAL A 137 4.74 -6.56 7.28
C VAL A 137 5.66 -7.75 7.08
N TYR A 138 5.09 -8.95 7.16
CA TYR A 138 5.83 -10.21 7.01
C TYR A 138 4.95 -11.30 6.42
N ALA A 139 5.58 -12.25 5.74
CA ALA A 139 4.90 -13.40 5.17
C ALA A 139 4.82 -14.54 6.19
N GLU A 140 3.64 -15.19 6.25
CA GLU A 140 3.43 -16.40 7.05
C GLU A 140 2.64 -17.45 6.25
N PRO A 141 2.65 -18.73 6.65
CA PRO A 141 1.77 -19.74 6.06
C PRO A 141 0.30 -19.29 6.17
N SER A 142 -0.47 -19.49 5.12
CA SER A 142 -1.90 -19.19 5.14
C SER A 142 -2.65 -20.21 5.98
N SER A 143 -3.67 -19.74 6.69
CA SER A 143 -4.67 -20.62 7.26
C SER A 143 -5.75 -20.93 6.21
N PRO A 144 -6.34 -22.15 6.19
CA PRO A 144 -7.47 -22.44 5.32
C PRO A 144 -8.58 -21.40 5.56
N GLY A 145 -9.02 -20.76 4.51
CA GLY A 145 -10.03 -19.71 4.58
C GLY A 145 -11.16 -19.95 3.60
N ILE A 146 -12.20 -19.13 3.68
CA ILE A 146 -13.34 -19.12 2.76
C ILE A 146 -13.00 -18.26 1.54
N ALA A 147 -13.67 -18.49 0.41
CA ALA A 147 -13.48 -17.69 -0.80
C ALA A 147 -13.62 -16.17 -0.55
N PRO A 148 -12.89 -15.33 -1.31
CA PRO A 148 -12.90 -13.88 -1.11
C PRO A 148 -14.33 -13.33 -1.17
N SER A 149 -14.62 -12.43 -0.23
CA SER A 149 -15.88 -11.67 -0.17
C SER A 149 -15.65 -10.23 -0.63
N ALA A 150 -16.68 -9.41 -0.56
CA ALA A 150 -16.55 -7.97 -0.77
C ALA A 150 -15.41 -7.39 0.09
N GLY A 151 -14.60 -6.48 -0.47
CA GLY A 151 -13.45 -5.89 0.23
C GLY A 151 -12.12 -6.60 -0.04
N VAL A 152 -12.02 -7.37 -1.13
CA VAL A 152 -10.78 -7.94 -1.65
C VAL A 152 -10.61 -7.54 -3.11
N ALA A 153 -9.44 -7.05 -3.45
CA ALA A 153 -9.03 -6.87 -4.84
C ALA A 153 -8.27 -8.13 -5.31
N VAL A 154 -8.60 -8.62 -6.50
CA VAL A 154 -7.96 -9.79 -7.11
C VAL A 154 -7.22 -9.31 -8.35
N VAL A 155 -5.93 -9.61 -8.43
CA VAL A 155 -5.05 -9.24 -9.53
C VAL A 155 -4.41 -10.50 -10.09
N ALA A 156 -4.62 -10.76 -11.38
CA ALA A 156 -3.94 -11.83 -12.09
C ALA A 156 -2.72 -11.25 -12.84
N ALA A 157 -1.53 -11.75 -12.54
CA ALA A 157 -0.30 -11.35 -13.19
C ALA A 157 0.63 -12.56 -13.32
N ASP A 158 1.17 -12.81 -14.50
CA ASP A 158 2.15 -13.87 -14.78
C ASP A 158 1.70 -15.27 -14.32
N GLY A 159 0.41 -15.58 -14.44
CA GLY A 159 -0.17 -16.86 -14.02
C GLY A 159 -0.35 -17.01 -12.50
N ILE A 160 -0.19 -15.93 -11.75
CA ILE A 160 -0.34 -15.85 -10.29
C ILE A 160 -1.59 -15.02 -10.00
N GLU A 161 -2.39 -15.47 -9.04
CA GLU A 161 -3.47 -14.67 -8.49
C GLU A 161 -3.05 -14.07 -7.16
N LEU A 162 -2.86 -12.73 -7.16
CA LEU A 162 -2.63 -11.94 -5.95
C LEU A 162 -3.98 -11.42 -5.43
N ARG A 163 -4.26 -11.67 -4.18
CA ARG A 163 -5.42 -11.14 -3.46
C ARG A 163 -4.97 -10.09 -2.46
N LEU A 164 -5.48 -8.89 -2.58
CA LEU A 164 -5.19 -7.77 -1.68
C LEU A 164 -6.45 -7.43 -0.88
N THR A 165 -6.34 -7.46 0.43
CA THR A 165 -7.42 -7.07 1.33
C THR A 165 -7.65 -5.56 1.22
N ARG A 166 -8.90 -5.14 1.07
CA ARG A 166 -9.35 -3.75 1.23
C ARG A 166 -9.87 -3.49 2.63
N VAL A 167 -10.60 -4.48 3.15
CA VAL A 167 -11.15 -4.45 4.51
C VAL A 167 -10.44 -5.51 5.34
N ILE A 168 -9.59 -5.09 6.27
CA ILE A 168 -8.85 -5.98 7.15
C ILE A 168 -9.83 -6.75 8.05
N GLY A 169 -9.57 -8.03 8.23
CA GLY A 169 -10.48 -8.98 8.88
C GLY A 169 -11.27 -9.84 7.88
N THR A 170 -11.22 -9.50 6.59
CA THR A 170 -11.71 -10.40 5.54
C THR A 170 -10.75 -11.59 5.40
N GLN A 171 -11.29 -12.80 5.44
CA GLN A 171 -10.47 -14.00 5.26
C GLN A 171 -10.03 -14.12 3.80
N LEU A 172 -8.74 -14.39 3.60
CA LEU A 172 -8.15 -14.69 2.30
C LEU A 172 -7.72 -16.14 2.26
N ASN A 173 -7.99 -16.79 1.14
CA ASN A 173 -7.42 -18.10 0.82
C ASN A 173 -6.12 -17.90 0.04
N GLY A 174 -5.16 -18.79 0.25
CA GLY A 174 -3.92 -18.81 -0.50
C GLY A 174 -2.92 -19.76 0.12
N GLU A 175 -1.78 -19.95 -0.54
CA GLU A 175 -0.69 -20.76 0.00
C GLU A 175 0.08 -20.00 1.09
N ARG A 176 0.21 -18.70 0.92
CA ARG A 176 0.89 -17.78 1.85
C ARG A 176 0.09 -16.50 1.99
N GLN A 177 0.20 -15.89 3.16
CA GLN A 177 -0.41 -14.60 3.44
C GLN A 177 0.63 -13.60 3.95
N LEU A 178 0.39 -12.33 3.66
CA LEU A 178 1.13 -11.21 4.17
C LEU A 178 0.32 -10.59 5.31
N VAL A 179 0.95 -10.47 6.46
CA VAL A 179 0.33 -9.89 7.66
C VAL A 179 0.98 -8.54 7.94
N ALA A 180 0.16 -7.52 8.12
CA ALA A 180 0.59 -6.24 8.67
C ALA A 180 0.30 -6.19 10.18
N GLU A 181 1.24 -5.66 10.95
CA GLU A 181 1.15 -5.43 12.38
C GLU A 181 1.45 -3.96 12.67
N TRP A 182 0.59 -3.31 13.44
CA TRP A 182 0.71 -1.91 13.86
C TRP A 182 0.45 -1.81 15.37
N ALA A 183 0.58 -0.62 15.94
CA ALA A 183 0.56 -0.43 17.40
C ALA A 183 -0.59 -1.15 18.12
N ASP A 184 -1.80 -1.12 17.56
CA ASP A 184 -3.02 -1.58 18.23
C ASP A 184 -3.64 -2.83 17.56
N GLY A 185 -2.92 -3.48 16.63
CA GLY A 185 -3.50 -4.65 15.97
C GLY A 185 -2.64 -5.27 14.89
N ARG A 186 -3.21 -6.33 14.32
CA ARG A 186 -2.64 -7.04 13.16
C ARG A 186 -3.74 -7.54 12.25
N GLY A 187 -3.41 -7.77 11.00
CA GLY A 187 -4.35 -8.35 10.05
C GLY A 187 -3.72 -8.74 8.73
N VAL A 188 -4.40 -9.64 8.02
CA VAL A 188 -3.98 -10.10 6.69
C VAL A 188 -4.24 -8.98 5.68
N VAL A 189 -3.22 -8.64 4.90
CA VAL A 189 -3.27 -7.58 3.88
C VAL A 189 -3.15 -8.12 2.46
N ALA A 190 -2.57 -9.31 2.28
CA ALA A 190 -2.47 -9.96 0.98
C ALA A 190 -2.36 -11.47 1.10
N ALA A 191 -2.68 -12.20 0.01
CA ALA A 191 -2.41 -13.63 -0.14
C ALA A 191 -2.10 -13.98 -1.60
N LEU A 192 -1.32 -15.05 -1.80
CA LEU A 192 -1.16 -15.73 -3.10
C LEU A 192 -2.09 -16.93 -3.17
N ALA A 193 -2.84 -17.04 -4.26
CA ALA A 193 -3.70 -18.18 -4.56
C ALA A 193 -3.02 -19.13 -5.54
#